data_124ea31e4df79cade1380cd9a388f2d4
#
_entry.id   124ea31e4df79cade1380cd9a388f2d4
#
_cell.length_a   1.000
_cell.length_b   1.000
_cell.length_c   1.000
_cell.angle_alpha   90.00
_cell.angle_beta   90.00
_cell.angle_gamma   90.00
#
_symmetry.space_group_name_H-M   'P 1'
#
loop_
_entity.id
_entity.type
_entity.pdbx_description
1 polymer ?
#
loop_
_entity_poly.entity_id
_entity_poly.type
_entity_poly.pdbx_seq_one_letter_code
_entity_poly.pdbx_strand_id
1 'polypeptide(L)'
;NTRSRYDLRKYFRPKNTWIKKNYITHFTFAYGKETFNYKKTKFNIKKIIKEGKEFGGYDSLIFWHQYPRLGLDNTNQWDLYKYLPEGYKSIKKIVKECHKSGVKFFIPFKPWDVRSNESLDYHAKSLENFITKTNIDGFFLDTMSSLPESFLRIQKKFPSFEFASEGTPKEQRQIEQLTSSWDQIGDIRRNYKVEVEANMFRFVFPEHPLNL
;
A
#
# COMPACT_ATOMS: atom_id res chain seq x y z
N ASN A 1 -30.46 -8.34 -4.57
CA ASN A 1 -29.10 -8.38 -5.13
C ASN A 1 -28.19 -7.48 -4.30
N THR A 2 -27.36 -8.07 -3.44
CA THR A 2 -26.54 -7.33 -2.47
C THR A 2 -25.50 -6.45 -3.18
N ARG A 3 -24.97 -6.89 -4.33
CA ARG A 3 -23.98 -6.13 -5.12
C ARG A 3 -24.48 -4.79 -5.66
N SER A 4 -25.76 -4.64 -5.91
CA SER A 4 -26.33 -3.38 -6.43
C SER A 4 -26.28 -2.23 -5.43
N ARG A 5 -25.99 -2.50 -4.17
CA ARG A 5 -25.92 -1.51 -3.10
C ARG A 5 -24.54 -0.84 -2.96
N TYR A 6 -23.48 -1.39 -3.61
CA TYR A 6 -22.10 -0.94 -3.47
C TYR A 6 -21.65 -0.11 -4.68
N ASP A 7 -20.90 0.94 -4.44
CA ASP A 7 -20.23 1.68 -5.50
C ASP A 7 -18.90 1.02 -5.88
N LEU A 8 -18.98 0.13 -6.84
CA LEU A 8 -17.81 -0.60 -7.35
C LEU A 8 -17.21 0.03 -8.61
N ARG A 9 -17.65 1.23 -9.02
CA ARG A 9 -17.21 1.89 -10.27
C ARG A 9 -15.69 2.04 -10.37
N LYS A 10 -14.99 2.22 -9.25
CA LYS A 10 -13.52 2.33 -9.23
C LYS A 10 -12.81 1.12 -9.86
N TYR A 11 -13.34 -0.10 -9.66
CA TYR A 11 -12.73 -1.34 -10.19
C TYR A 11 -12.90 -1.51 -11.70
N PHE A 12 -13.80 -0.75 -12.30
CA PHE A 12 -14.09 -0.78 -13.73
C PHE A 12 -13.48 0.36 -14.52
N ARG A 13 -12.76 1.29 -13.84
CA ARG A 13 -12.00 2.33 -14.53
C ARG A 13 -10.83 1.69 -15.29
N PRO A 14 -10.58 2.08 -16.56
CA PRO A 14 -9.49 1.50 -17.37
C PRO A 14 -8.12 1.51 -16.67
N LYS A 15 -7.82 2.59 -15.94
CA LYS A 15 -6.56 2.74 -15.19
C LYS A 15 -6.45 1.86 -13.95
N ASN A 16 -7.58 1.29 -13.48
CA ASN A 16 -7.68 0.51 -12.26
C ASN A 16 -7.89 -1.00 -12.52
N THR A 17 -7.82 -1.43 -13.77
CA THR A 17 -8.01 -2.85 -14.13
C THR A 17 -7.00 -3.78 -13.47
N TRP A 18 -5.83 -3.26 -13.12
CA TRP A 18 -4.79 -3.98 -12.39
C TRP A 18 -5.24 -4.42 -10.98
N ILE A 19 -6.15 -3.69 -10.33
CA ILE A 19 -6.61 -4.00 -8.96
C ILE A 19 -7.15 -5.43 -8.88
N LYS A 20 -8.00 -5.81 -9.85
CA LYS A 20 -8.60 -7.15 -9.90
C LYS A 20 -7.60 -8.28 -10.16
N LYS A 21 -6.36 -7.93 -10.51
CA LYS A 21 -5.27 -8.86 -10.83
C LYS A 21 -4.10 -8.72 -9.86
N ASN A 22 -4.28 -7.99 -8.77
CA ASN A 22 -3.23 -7.81 -7.76
C ASN A 22 -3.26 -8.98 -6.76
N TYR A 23 -2.78 -10.13 -7.20
CA TYR A 23 -2.78 -11.37 -6.41
C TYR A 23 -1.53 -11.54 -5.55
N ILE A 24 -0.39 -11.02 -6.03
CA ILE A 24 0.90 -11.19 -5.37
C ILE A 24 1.50 -9.83 -5.05
N THR A 25 1.40 -9.44 -3.79
CA THR A 25 2.03 -8.23 -3.25
C THR A 25 3.28 -8.61 -2.49
N HIS A 26 4.45 -8.13 -2.95
CA HIS A 26 5.71 -8.33 -2.25
C HIS A 26 5.94 -7.25 -1.21
N PHE A 27 6.11 -7.68 0.03
CA PHE A 27 6.47 -6.79 1.13
C PHE A 27 7.99 -6.78 1.30
N THR A 28 8.62 -5.61 1.24
CA THR A 28 10.07 -5.49 1.39
C THR A 28 10.48 -4.34 2.29
N PHE A 29 11.46 -4.58 3.15
CA PHE A 29 12.05 -3.54 3.98
C PHE A 29 13.10 -2.75 3.19
N ALA A 30 13.04 -1.40 3.28
CA ALA A 30 13.91 -0.50 2.53
C ALA A 30 15.40 -0.82 2.68
N TYR A 31 15.81 -1.12 3.91
CA TYR A 31 17.20 -1.46 4.24
C TYR A 31 17.42 -2.95 4.53
N GLY A 32 16.51 -3.82 4.09
CA GLY A 32 16.75 -5.27 4.06
C GLY A 32 17.92 -5.63 3.14
N LYS A 33 18.63 -6.70 3.44
CA LYS A 33 19.81 -7.15 2.66
C LYS A 33 19.49 -7.45 1.20
N GLU A 34 18.27 -7.93 0.93
CA GLU A 34 17.74 -8.19 -0.40
C GLU A 34 17.44 -6.89 -1.16
N THR A 35 16.97 -5.86 -0.42
CA THR A 35 16.49 -4.60 -1.00
C THR A 35 17.61 -3.59 -1.20
N PHE A 36 18.58 -3.54 -0.27
CA PHE A 36 19.60 -2.51 -0.26
C PHE A 36 21.02 -3.09 -0.33
N ASN A 37 21.78 -2.65 -1.32
CA ASN A 37 23.19 -2.98 -1.44
C ASN A 37 24.02 -1.94 -0.69
N TYR A 38 24.46 -2.30 0.49
CA TYR A 38 25.25 -1.42 1.39
C TYR A 38 26.61 -0.99 0.79
N LYS A 39 27.25 -1.89 0.02
CA LYS A 39 28.55 -1.57 -0.62
C LYS A 39 28.43 -0.54 -1.73
N LYS A 40 27.31 -0.59 -2.49
CA LYS A 40 27.04 0.31 -3.62
C LYS A 40 26.11 1.47 -3.25
N THR A 41 25.59 1.49 -2.04
CA THR A 41 24.61 2.47 -1.55
C THR A 41 23.41 2.62 -2.51
N LYS A 42 22.86 1.49 -2.97
CA LYS A 42 21.80 1.45 -3.99
C LYS A 42 20.73 0.40 -3.67
N PHE A 43 19.51 0.67 -4.12
CA PHE A 43 18.40 -0.28 -4.03
C PHE A 43 18.45 -1.32 -5.16
N ASN A 44 18.20 -2.60 -4.81
CA ASN A 44 18.28 -3.76 -5.70
C ASN A 44 16.92 -4.18 -6.28
N ILE A 45 16.04 -3.23 -6.56
CA ILE A 45 14.64 -3.52 -6.98
C ILE A 45 14.57 -4.41 -8.22
N LYS A 46 15.46 -4.20 -9.18
CA LYS A 46 15.54 -5.09 -10.37
C LYS A 46 15.79 -6.55 -10.01
N LYS A 47 16.63 -6.79 -9.00
CA LYS A 47 16.93 -8.13 -8.52
C LYS A 47 15.69 -8.77 -7.92
N ILE A 48 15.03 -8.06 -6.99
CA ILE A 48 13.78 -8.51 -6.35
C ILE A 48 12.73 -8.88 -7.41
N ILE A 49 12.48 -8.00 -8.38
CA ILE A 49 11.51 -8.24 -9.44
C ILE A 49 11.91 -9.45 -10.30
N LYS A 50 13.21 -9.61 -10.59
CA LYS A 50 13.71 -10.76 -11.36
C LYS A 50 13.50 -12.08 -10.60
N GLU A 51 13.83 -12.11 -9.32
CA GLU A 51 13.64 -13.29 -8.45
C GLU A 51 12.16 -13.65 -8.33
N GLY A 52 11.27 -12.67 -8.22
CA GLY A 52 9.82 -12.91 -8.22
C GLY A 52 9.30 -13.62 -9.46
N LYS A 53 9.96 -13.48 -10.62
CA LYS A 53 9.54 -14.14 -11.86
C LYS A 53 9.64 -15.66 -11.83
N GLU A 54 10.45 -16.20 -10.93
CA GLU A 54 10.61 -17.65 -10.76
C GLU A 54 9.32 -18.36 -10.31
N PHE A 55 8.39 -17.60 -9.72
CA PHE A 55 7.07 -18.11 -9.29
C PHE A 55 5.88 -17.30 -9.84
N GLY A 56 6.06 -16.63 -10.99
CA GLY A 56 5.00 -15.93 -11.70
C GLY A 56 5.09 -14.40 -11.65
N GLY A 57 5.93 -13.83 -10.80
CA GLY A 57 6.14 -12.39 -10.66
C GLY A 57 5.32 -11.74 -9.55
N TYR A 58 5.56 -10.46 -9.34
CA TYR A 58 4.81 -9.62 -8.42
C TYR A 58 3.88 -8.70 -9.19
N ASP A 59 2.67 -8.50 -8.69
CA ASP A 59 1.72 -7.50 -9.19
C ASP A 59 1.99 -6.14 -8.56
N SER A 60 2.35 -6.16 -7.27
CA SER A 60 2.71 -4.95 -6.53
C SER A 60 3.84 -5.20 -5.53
N LEU A 61 4.45 -4.10 -5.08
CA LEU A 61 5.52 -4.08 -4.10
C LEU A 61 5.20 -3.02 -3.04
N ILE A 62 5.21 -3.40 -1.77
CA ILE A 62 5.17 -2.47 -0.64
C ILE A 62 6.59 -2.24 -0.17
N PHE A 63 7.04 -0.98 -0.28
CA PHE A 63 8.36 -0.57 0.16
C PHE A 63 8.28 0.00 1.56
N TRP A 64 8.52 -0.88 2.54
CA TRP A 64 8.43 -0.53 3.94
C TRP A 64 9.70 0.18 4.38
N HIS A 65 9.62 1.47 4.65
CA HIS A 65 10.73 2.14 5.30
C HIS A 65 10.87 1.64 6.76
N GLN A 66 12.10 1.59 7.26
CA GLN A 66 12.35 1.22 8.66
C GLN A 66 11.52 2.13 9.58
N TYR A 67 11.13 1.59 10.71
CA TYR A 67 10.44 2.40 11.72
C TYR A 67 11.29 3.62 12.02
N PRO A 68 10.72 4.83 11.95
CA PRO A 68 11.44 6.01 12.35
C PRO A 68 11.85 5.89 13.79
N ARG A 69 12.70 6.78 14.22
CA ARG A 69 13.20 6.86 15.59
C ARG A 69 12.07 7.23 16.55
N LEU A 70 11.10 6.33 16.71
CA LEU A 70 9.89 6.52 17.50
C LEU A 70 10.25 7.16 18.85
N GLY A 71 9.94 8.44 19.03
CA GLY A 71 10.14 9.12 20.27
C GLY A 71 11.52 9.75 20.50
N LEU A 72 12.48 9.60 19.62
CA LEU A 72 13.87 10.10 19.84
C LEU A 72 14.10 11.52 19.31
N ASP A 73 13.39 11.92 18.28
CA ASP A 73 13.48 13.25 17.68
C ASP A 73 12.16 13.64 16.99
N ASN A 74 12.11 14.78 16.32
CA ASN A 74 10.95 15.27 15.59
C ASN A 74 10.83 14.69 14.17
N THR A 75 11.60 13.69 13.81
CA THR A 75 11.52 13.01 12.52
C THR A 75 10.20 12.24 12.41
N ASN A 76 9.46 12.47 11.36
CA ASN A 76 8.23 11.75 11.04
C ASN A 76 8.41 10.79 9.87
N GLN A 77 7.35 10.02 9.56
CA GLN A 77 7.39 9.03 8.48
C GLN A 77 7.72 9.63 7.09
N TRP A 78 7.43 10.91 6.84
CA TRP A 78 7.75 11.60 5.58
C TRP A 78 9.22 12.00 5.47
N ASP A 79 9.84 12.32 6.60
CA ASP A 79 11.24 12.71 6.65
C ASP A 79 12.17 11.56 6.31
N LEU A 80 11.77 10.32 6.64
CA LEU A 80 12.56 9.13 6.31
C LEU A 80 12.89 9.01 4.82
N TYR A 81 11.98 9.43 3.95
CA TYR A 81 12.24 9.41 2.51
C TYR A 81 13.26 10.46 2.08
N LYS A 82 13.45 11.52 2.85
CA LYS A 82 14.50 12.53 2.63
C LYS A 82 15.87 11.98 2.96
N TYR A 83 15.95 11.04 3.91
CA TYR A 83 17.18 10.40 4.37
C TYR A 83 17.62 9.20 3.53
N LEU A 84 16.86 8.80 2.54
CA LEU A 84 17.33 7.83 1.54
C LEU A 84 18.56 8.41 0.80
N PRO A 85 19.46 7.58 0.25
CA PRO A 85 20.74 8.02 -0.32
C PRO A 85 20.66 9.22 -1.29
N GLU A 86 19.54 9.32 -2.04
CA GLU A 86 19.26 10.43 -2.95
C GLU A 86 17.91 11.09 -2.63
N GLY A 87 17.41 10.91 -1.41
CA GLY A 87 16.11 11.42 -1.00
C GLY A 87 14.97 10.89 -1.89
N TYR A 88 14.04 11.76 -2.24
CA TYR A 88 12.90 11.41 -3.13
C TYR A 88 13.31 10.90 -4.52
N LYS A 89 14.53 11.20 -4.99
CA LYS A 89 15.05 10.67 -6.26
C LYS A 89 15.20 9.15 -6.20
N SER A 90 15.57 8.60 -5.04
CA SER A 90 15.61 7.14 -4.84
C SER A 90 14.26 6.51 -5.09
N ILE A 91 13.20 7.04 -4.48
CA ILE A 91 11.83 6.53 -4.69
C ILE A 91 11.41 6.64 -6.14
N LYS A 92 11.66 7.78 -6.78
CA LYS A 92 11.34 7.96 -8.21
C LYS A 92 12.04 6.93 -9.10
N LYS A 93 13.30 6.58 -8.81
CA LYS A 93 14.04 5.54 -9.52
C LYS A 93 13.42 4.15 -9.30
N ILE A 94 13.08 3.83 -8.04
CA ILE A 94 12.43 2.56 -7.68
C ILE A 94 11.09 2.42 -8.41
N VAL A 95 10.22 3.42 -8.33
CA VAL A 95 8.92 3.45 -9.03
C VAL A 95 9.10 3.21 -10.53
N LYS A 96 10.07 3.90 -11.15
CA LYS A 96 10.36 3.71 -12.58
C LYS A 96 10.75 2.27 -12.92
N GLU A 97 11.54 1.61 -12.07
CA GLU A 97 11.92 0.20 -12.28
C GLU A 97 10.73 -0.75 -12.09
N CYS A 98 9.88 -0.51 -11.09
CA CYS A 98 8.64 -1.25 -10.89
C CYS A 98 7.72 -1.13 -12.11
N HIS A 99 7.45 0.10 -12.55
CA HIS A 99 6.56 0.36 -13.69
C HIS A 99 7.05 -0.27 -15.01
N LYS A 100 8.37 -0.28 -15.26
CA LYS A 100 8.95 -0.97 -16.44
C LYS A 100 8.64 -2.48 -16.46
N SER A 101 8.39 -3.06 -15.31
CA SER A 101 8.10 -4.49 -15.16
C SER A 101 6.61 -4.77 -14.92
N GLY A 102 5.76 -3.75 -15.02
CA GLY A 102 4.32 -3.87 -14.76
C GLY A 102 3.94 -3.97 -13.28
N VAL A 103 4.91 -3.76 -12.37
CA VAL A 103 4.72 -3.88 -10.93
C VAL A 103 4.26 -2.54 -10.36
N LYS A 104 3.21 -2.55 -9.55
CA LYS A 104 2.71 -1.38 -8.82
C LYS A 104 3.55 -1.13 -7.58
N PHE A 105 3.68 0.14 -7.18
CA PHE A 105 4.53 0.51 -6.06
C PHE A 105 3.76 1.24 -4.97
N PHE A 106 3.80 0.68 -3.76
CA PHE A 106 3.13 1.19 -2.58
C PHE A 106 4.13 1.58 -1.50
N ILE A 107 3.77 2.57 -0.71
CA ILE A 107 4.45 2.92 0.53
C ILE A 107 3.49 2.81 1.70
N PRO A 108 3.95 2.54 2.94
CA PRO A 108 3.09 2.49 4.10
C PRO A 108 2.68 3.88 4.58
N PHE A 109 1.50 3.95 5.18
CA PHE A 109 1.10 5.00 6.09
C PHE A 109 0.90 4.41 7.48
N LYS A 110 1.55 4.99 8.47
CA LYS A 110 1.52 4.57 9.86
C LYS A 110 0.78 5.62 10.69
N PRO A 111 -0.48 5.38 11.06
CA PRO A 111 -1.27 6.39 11.79
C PRO A 111 -0.75 6.64 13.20
N TRP A 112 0.00 5.67 13.75
CA TRP A 112 0.61 5.74 15.08
C TRP A 112 2.01 6.42 15.08
N ASP A 113 2.59 6.66 13.90
CA ASP A 113 3.88 7.33 13.76
C ASP A 113 3.69 8.84 13.52
N VAL A 114 3.07 9.46 14.48
CA VAL A 114 2.74 10.90 14.52
C VAL A 114 3.58 11.57 15.60
N ARG A 115 4.81 11.94 15.23
CA ARG A 115 5.77 12.44 16.18
C ARG A 115 5.49 13.83 16.72
N SER A 116 4.96 14.71 15.93
CA SER A 116 4.83 16.12 16.21
C SER A 116 3.37 16.59 16.29
N ASN A 117 2.46 15.75 16.78
CA ASN A 117 1.01 16.03 16.78
C ASN A 117 0.46 16.43 15.41
N GLU A 118 1.02 15.84 14.36
CA GLU A 118 0.62 16.13 12.99
C GLU A 118 -0.82 15.70 12.74
N SER A 119 -1.58 16.59 12.16
CA SER A 119 -2.98 16.29 11.81
C SER A 119 -3.08 15.37 10.60
N LEU A 120 -4.21 14.69 10.45
CA LEU A 120 -4.51 13.91 9.24
C LEU A 120 -4.50 14.79 7.96
N ASP A 121 -4.80 16.09 8.10
CA ASP A 121 -4.67 17.04 7.00
C ASP A 121 -3.23 17.32 6.60
N TYR A 122 -2.32 17.39 7.55
CA TYR A 122 -0.89 17.47 7.27
C TYR A 122 -0.43 16.22 6.50
N HIS A 123 -0.82 15.02 6.94
CA HIS A 123 -0.49 13.77 6.27
C HIS A 123 -1.08 13.71 4.85
N ALA A 124 -2.31 14.16 4.65
CA ALA A 124 -2.92 14.22 3.32
C ALA A 124 -2.17 15.18 2.38
N LYS A 125 -1.77 16.37 2.84
CA LYS A 125 -0.94 17.32 2.07
C LYS A 125 0.44 16.73 1.75
N SER A 126 1.05 16.05 2.71
CA SER A 126 2.35 15.39 2.54
C SER A 126 2.26 14.30 1.49
N LEU A 127 1.20 13.49 1.51
CA LEU A 127 0.93 12.46 0.50
C LEU A 127 0.72 13.06 -0.89
N GLU A 128 -0.06 14.13 -1.03
CA GLU A 128 -0.23 14.83 -2.31
C GLU A 128 1.12 15.24 -2.92
N ASN A 129 1.96 15.87 -2.11
CA ASN A 129 3.30 16.27 -2.54
C ASN A 129 4.16 15.06 -2.91
N PHE A 130 4.04 13.97 -2.16
CA PHE A 130 4.78 12.75 -2.41
C PHE A 130 4.39 12.09 -3.73
N ILE A 131 3.09 11.92 -3.98
CA ILE A 131 2.56 11.40 -5.25
C ILE A 131 3.07 12.22 -6.42
N THR A 132 2.94 13.55 -6.34
CA THR A 132 3.37 14.46 -7.40
C THR A 132 4.86 14.35 -7.71
N LYS A 133 5.70 14.16 -6.68
CA LYS A 133 7.15 14.06 -6.83
C LYS A 133 7.63 12.71 -7.32
N THR A 134 6.94 11.62 -6.99
CA THR A 134 7.45 10.26 -7.11
C THR A 134 6.65 9.36 -8.01
N ASN A 135 5.38 9.68 -8.26
CA ASN A 135 4.44 8.89 -9.07
C ASN A 135 4.22 7.46 -8.52
N ILE A 136 4.16 7.31 -7.19
CA ILE A 136 3.76 6.05 -6.54
C ILE A 136 2.31 5.70 -6.89
N ASP A 137 1.97 4.41 -6.85
CA ASP A 137 0.65 3.92 -7.23
C ASP A 137 -0.34 3.85 -6.08
N GLY A 138 0.15 3.66 -4.84
CA GLY A 138 -0.75 3.48 -3.72
C GLY A 138 -0.10 3.60 -2.34
N PHE A 139 -0.97 3.50 -1.36
CA PHE A 139 -0.69 3.60 0.05
C PHE A 139 -1.17 2.35 0.77
N PHE A 140 -0.30 1.72 1.54
CA PHE A 140 -0.68 0.65 2.47
C PHE A 140 -0.96 1.26 3.84
N LEU A 141 -2.18 1.09 4.32
CA LEU A 141 -2.66 1.67 5.58
C LEU A 141 -2.40 0.71 6.74
N ASP A 142 -1.26 0.90 7.41
CA ASP A 142 -0.83 0.10 8.56
C ASP A 142 -1.85 0.20 9.71
N THR A 143 -2.27 -0.93 10.26
CA THR A 143 -3.23 -1.07 11.37
C THR A 143 -4.63 -0.49 11.12
N MET A 144 -4.94 -0.10 9.89
CA MET A 144 -6.20 0.57 9.54
C MET A 144 -7.11 -0.35 8.72
N SER A 145 -8.43 -0.22 8.92
CA SER A 145 -9.48 -0.88 8.13
C SER A 145 -10.35 0.11 7.36
N SER A 146 -10.03 1.40 7.44
CA SER A 146 -10.82 2.48 6.82
C SER A 146 -9.92 3.61 6.35
N LEU A 147 -10.42 4.39 5.39
CA LEU A 147 -9.73 5.56 4.89
C LEU A 147 -10.14 6.81 5.68
N PRO A 148 -9.20 7.59 6.24
CA PRO A 148 -9.50 8.87 6.85
C PRO A 148 -10.16 9.84 5.87
N GLU A 149 -11.08 10.66 6.34
CA GLU A 149 -11.82 11.60 5.49
C GLU A 149 -10.90 12.56 4.73
N SER A 150 -9.83 13.02 5.39
CA SER A 150 -8.82 13.88 4.77
C SER A 150 -8.14 13.24 3.55
N PHE A 151 -8.10 11.89 3.46
CA PHE A 151 -7.51 11.16 2.33
C PHE A 151 -8.50 10.97 1.18
N LEU A 152 -9.79 11.14 1.38
CA LEU A 152 -10.80 11.06 0.30
C LEU A 152 -10.54 12.09 -0.80
N ARG A 153 -9.99 13.26 -0.46
CA ARG A 153 -9.59 14.26 -1.44
C ARG A 153 -8.47 13.77 -2.36
N ILE A 154 -7.60 12.90 -1.85
CA ILE A 154 -6.52 12.29 -2.64
C ILE A 154 -7.10 11.41 -3.74
N GLN A 155 -8.08 10.55 -3.41
CA GLN A 155 -8.75 9.72 -4.42
C GLN A 155 -9.46 10.56 -5.50
N LYS A 156 -10.02 11.70 -5.13
CA LYS A 156 -10.65 12.63 -6.10
C LYS A 156 -9.62 13.27 -7.02
N LYS A 157 -8.48 13.71 -6.47
CA LYS A 157 -7.42 14.40 -7.21
C LYS A 157 -6.57 13.43 -8.04
N PHE A 158 -6.33 12.23 -7.54
CA PHE A 158 -5.54 11.18 -8.18
C PHE A 158 -6.38 9.90 -8.34
N PRO A 159 -7.27 9.83 -9.35
CA PRO A 159 -8.24 8.72 -9.47
C PRO A 159 -7.64 7.33 -9.71
N SER A 160 -6.36 7.26 -10.01
CA SER A 160 -5.60 5.99 -10.18
C SER A 160 -4.71 5.67 -8.97
N PHE A 161 -4.69 6.54 -7.96
CA PHE A 161 -3.98 6.29 -6.72
C PHE A 161 -4.86 5.49 -5.78
N GLU A 162 -4.30 4.46 -5.16
CA GLU A 162 -5.07 3.45 -4.47
C GLU A 162 -4.67 3.29 -3.01
N PHE A 163 -5.62 2.82 -2.20
CA PHE A 163 -5.42 2.57 -0.79
C PHE A 163 -5.70 1.10 -0.48
N ALA A 164 -4.67 0.40 -0.01
CA ALA A 164 -4.79 -0.94 0.53
C ALA A 164 -4.80 -0.86 2.06
N SER A 165 -5.66 -1.62 2.73
CA SER A 165 -5.72 -1.66 4.19
C SER A 165 -5.08 -2.92 4.76
N GLU A 166 -4.45 -2.81 5.94
CA GLU A 166 -4.03 -3.99 6.69
C GLU A 166 -5.22 -4.68 7.35
N GLY A 167 -6.13 -3.90 7.92
CA GLY A 167 -7.34 -4.44 8.54
C GLY A 167 -8.45 -4.69 7.54
N THR A 168 -9.26 -5.72 7.83
CA THR A 168 -10.45 -6.04 7.03
C THR A 168 -11.51 -4.94 7.18
N PRO A 169 -12.05 -4.40 6.07
CA PRO A 169 -13.16 -3.46 6.12
C PRO A 169 -14.43 -4.14 6.67
N LYS A 170 -15.10 -3.49 7.60
CA LYS A 170 -16.31 -4.00 8.26
C LYS A 170 -17.61 -3.35 7.77
N GLU A 171 -17.48 -2.24 7.04
CA GLU A 171 -18.62 -1.43 6.59
C GLU A 171 -18.57 -1.22 5.06
N GLN A 172 -19.75 -1.06 4.47
CA GLN A 172 -19.89 -0.79 3.03
C GLN A 172 -18.99 0.36 2.57
N ARG A 173 -19.03 1.49 3.28
CA ARG A 173 -18.23 2.68 2.95
C ARG A 173 -16.73 2.38 2.89
N GLN A 174 -16.23 1.54 3.79
CA GLN A 174 -14.83 1.16 3.82
C GLN A 174 -14.44 0.36 2.57
N ILE A 175 -15.26 -0.60 2.17
CA ILE A 175 -15.05 -1.40 0.96
C ILE A 175 -15.06 -0.52 -0.30
N GLU A 176 -15.96 0.46 -0.36
CA GLU A 176 -16.05 1.39 -1.48
C GLU A 176 -14.83 2.32 -1.59
N GLN A 177 -14.15 2.59 -0.49
CA GLN A 177 -12.98 3.47 -0.43
C GLN A 177 -11.64 2.75 -0.63
N LEU A 178 -11.56 1.50 -0.21
CA LEU A 178 -10.34 0.69 -0.27
C LEU A 178 -10.32 -0.13 -1.55
N THR A 179 -9.13 -0.48 -2.01
CA THR A 179 -8.93 -1.25 -3.26
C THR A 179 -8.52 -2.68 -3.02
N SER A 180 -7.85 -2.93 -1.91
CA SER A 180 -7.52 -4.27 -1.43
C SER A 180 -7.41 -4.23 0.09
N SER A 181 -7.48 -5.39 0.70
CA SER A 181 -7.31 -5.56 2.13
C SER A 181 -6.38 -6.72 2.41
N TRP A 182 -5.57 -6.56 3.44
CA TRP A 182 -4.87 -7.68 4.05
C TRP A 182 -5.74 -8.16 5.18
N ASP A 183 -6.12 -9.41 5.13
CA ASP A 183 -6.93 -9.94 6.20
C ASP A 183 -6.06 -10.65 7.21
N GLN A 184 -6.12 -10.18 8.43
CA GLN A 184 -5.61 -10.92 9.57
C GLN A 184 -6.65 -11.94 10.03
N ILE A 185 -7.21 -12.69 9.09
CA ILE A 185 -8.20 -13.77 9.34
C ILE A 185 -7.58 -14.91 10.18
N GLY A 186 -6.45 -14.73 10.73
CA GLY A 186 -5.74 -15.77 11.45
C GLY A 186 -5.60 -15.52 12.94
N ASP A 187 -6.49 -14.82 13.60
CA ASP A 187 -6.49 -14.84 15.07
C ASP A 187 -6.87 -16.24 15.57
N ILE A 188 -5.85 -17.08 15.64
CA ILE A 188 -5.89 -18.46 16.14
C ILE A 188 -6.65 -18.58 17.48
N ARG A 189 -6.77 -17.47 18.23
CA ARG A 189 -7.45 -17.41 19.53
C ARG A 189 -8.98 -17.44 19.42
N ARG A 190 -9.57 -17.25 18.24
CA ARG A 190 -11.02 -17.12 18.07
C ARG A 190 -11.74 -18.31 17.44
N ASN A 191 -11.07 -19.42 17.15
CA ASN A 191 -11.66 -20.61 16.50
C ASN A 191 -12.48 -20.34 15.23
N TYR A 192 -12.23 -19.22 14.55
CA TYR A 192 -12.88 -18.94 13.28
C TYR A 192 -12.26 -19.79 12.17
N LYS A 193 -13.11 -20.36 11.34
CA LYS A 193 -12.68 -21.01 10.11
C LYS A 193 -12.33 -19.91 9.09
N VAL A 194 -11.06 -19.48 9.10
CA VAL A 194 -10.46 -18.48 8.19
C VAL A 194 -10.92 -18.68 6.75
N GLU A 195 -10.94 -19.93 6.31
CA GLU A 195 -11.33 -20.32 4.96
C GLU A 195 -12.78 -19.91 4.61
N VAL A 196 -13.69 -20.01 5.57
CA VAL A 196 -15.10 -19.66 5.35
C VAL A 196 -15.26 -18.16 5.17
N GLU A 197 -14.61 -17.34 5.98
CA GLU A 197 -14.69 -15.88 5.88
C GLU A 197 -14.05 -15.38 4.59
N ALA A 198 -12.88 -15.89 4.23
CA ALA A 198 -12.20 -15.52 2.98
C ALA A 198 -13.06 -15.89 1.75
N ASN A 199 -13.67 -17.07 1.76
CA ASN A 199 -14.57 -17.50 0.67
C ASN A 199 -15.83 -16.64 0.60
N MET A 200 -16.44 -16.31 1.72
CA MET A 200 -17.58 -15.40 1.75
C MET A 200 -17.23 -14.02 1.21
N PHE A 201 -16.12 -13.46 1.63
CA PHE A 201 -15.66 -12.15 1.16
C PHE A 201 -15.44 -12.16 -0.35
N ARG A 202 -14.73 -13.15 -0.88
CA ARG A 202 -14.48 -13.32 -2.33
C ARG A 202 -15.78 -13.53 -3.13
N PHE A 203 -16.75 -14.20 -2.54
CA PHE A 203 -18.06 -14.40 -3.20
C PHE A 203 -18.86 -13.10 -3.29
N VAL A 204 -18.84 -12.28 -2.24
CA VAL A 204 -19.60 -11.02 -2.18
C VAL A 204 -18.89 -9.91 -2.94
N PHE A 205 -17.54 -9.85 -2.86
CA PHE A 205 -16.70 -8.79 -3.44
C PHE A 205 -15.53 -9.34 -4.26
N PRO A 206 -15.81 -10.05 -5.36
CA PRO A 206 -14.74 -10.68 -6.15
C PRO A 206 -13.78 -9.67 -6.81
N GLU A 207 -14.18 -8.40 -6.91
CA GLU A 207 -13.34 -7.33 -7.45
C GLU A 207 -12.33 -6.75 -6.43
N HIS A 208 -12.57 -6.98 -5.15
CA HIS A 208 -11.70 -6.47 -4.07
C HIS A 208 -10.71 -7.56 -3.67
N PRO A 209 -9.42 -7.42 -4.02
CA PRO A 209 -8.40 -8.40 -3.63
C PRO A 209 -8.27 -8.49 -2.12
N LEU A 210 -8.31 -9.71 -1.63
CA LEU A 210 -8.00 -10.06 -0.25
C LEU A 210 -6.63 -10.75 -0.25
N ASN A 211 -5.65 -10.10 0.36
CA ASN A 211 -4.31 -10.67 0.55
C ASN A 211 -4.28 -11.36 1.92
N LEU A 212 -3.91 -12.63 1.94
CA LEU A 212 -3.83 -13.48 3.14
C LEU A 212 -2.41 -13.55 3.66
#